data_3e276e943c0b8b7f4012b425b6c5fdb3
#
_entry.id   3e276e943c0b8b7f4012b425b6c5fdb3
#
_cell.length_a   1.000
_cell.length_b   1.000
_cell.length_c   1.000
_cell.angle_alpha   90.00
_cell.angle_beta   90.00
_cell.angle_gamma   90.00
#
_symmetry.space_group_name_H-M   'P 1'
#
loop_
_entity.id
_entity.type
_entity.pdbx_description
1 polymer ?
#
loop_
_entity_poly.entity_id
_entity_poly.type
_entity_poly.pdbx_seq_one_letter_code
_entity_poly.pdbx_strand_id
1 'polypeptide(L)'
;MNISVIGGGAGGFFAAISAATHHPKAIITLYEKTTKLLTKVSVSGGGRCNVTHACADVNELIKAYPRGGKQLKTSFNLFGIFDVIAWFASKNVPFKTEEDGRMFPQTNTSQTIVDCLLNEAISLGITIKMQTEILKITPQNLIQNAQEQGFLLDLKQKETGNVTESTQIYTDKVIIATGGGSKLQNFDWLAELGHTIISPVPSLFTFNMPKNDICTLMGVSVPSARVQIQKTKLNEVGALMITHWGMSGPAILKTSAWGARLLSEMDYQFVARVSWLSDVSEEHLREKFYDNKKLLNVRQINNKNPFGLPKRLWEFFLENLQINPEKRWTDLSKSEINKLTNKILNDLYEVRGKTTFKEEFVTCGGVSLADISMKTMESLHIKGLFFTGEVLDIDGITGGYNFQAAWTTAWLAGKNL
;
A
#
# COMPACT_ATOMS: atom_id res chain seq x y z
N MET A 1 -23.43 -20.79 -16.16
CA MET A 1 -23.06 -20.24 -14.86
C MET A 1 -22.88 -18.74 -15.00
N ASN A 2 -23.58 -17.96 -14.21
CA ASN A 2 -23.49 -16.52 -14.12
C ASN A 2 -22.57 -16.13 -12.96
N ILE A 3 -21.59 -15.28 -13.21
CA ILE A 3 -20.60 -14.85 -12.22
C ILE A 3 -20.66 -13.33 -12.10
N SER A 4 -20.85 -12.83 -10.89
CA SER A 4 -20.84 -11.41 -10.58
C SER A 4 -19.56 -11.03 -9.84
N VAL A 5 -18.77 -10.11 -10.39
CA VAL A 5 -17.58 -9.54 -9.77
C VAL A 5 -17.89 -8.13 -9.31
N ILE A 6 -17.72 -7.83 -8.02
CA ILE A 6 -18.12 -6.57 -7.41
C ILE A 6 -16.87 -5.74 -7.10
N GLY A 7 -16.65 -4.67 -7.87
CA GLY A 7 -15.54 -3.73 -7.78
C GLY A 7 -14.64 -3.72 -9.00
N GLY A 8 -14.51 -2.58 -9.65
CA GLY A 8 -13.73 -2.34 -10.88
C GLY A 8 -12.26 -1.94 -10.62
N GLY A 9 -11.67 -2.45 -9.53
CA GLY A 9 -10.25 -2.26 -9.21
C GLY A 9 -9.35 -3.38 -9.75
N ALA A 10 -8.09 -3.37 -9.32
CA ALA A 10 -7.08 -4.38 -9.70
C ALA A 10 -7.55 -5.81 -9.45
N GLY A 11 -8.01 -6.10 -8.22
CA GLY A 11 -8.49 -7.43 -7.85
C GLY A 11 -9.71 -7.86 -8.66
N GLY A 12 -10.67 -6.94 -8.88
CA GLY A 12 -11.88 -7.27 -9.64
C GLY A 12 -11.63 -7.60 -11.11
N PHE A 13 -10.83 -6.78 -11.80
CA PHE A 13 -10.45 -7.05 -13.18
C PHE A 13 -9.69 -8.37 -13.30
N PHE A 14 -8.69 -8.59 -12.45
CA PHE A 14 -7.88 -9.80 -12.54
C PHE A 14 -8.67 -11.06 -12.18
N ALA A 15 -9.62 -10.96 -11.22
CA ALA A 15 -10.52 -12.06 -10.88
C ALA A 15 -11.51 -12.37 -12.01
N ALA A 16 -12.08 -11.33 -12.64
CA ALA A 16 -12.97 -11.52 -13.80
C ALA A 16 -12.25 -12.17 -14.99
N ILE A 17 -11.03 -11.73 -15.27
CA ILE A 17 -10.15 -12.31 -16.30
C ILE A 17 -9.82 -13.77 -15.97
N SER A 18 -9.42 -14.06 -14.72
CA SER A 18 -9.14 -15.43 -14.29
C SER A 18 -10.38 -16.32 -14.39
N ALA A 19 -11.55 -15.81 -14.00
CA ALA A 19 -12.83 -16.53 -14.14
C ALA A 19 -13.14 -16.86 -15.59
N ALA A 20 -13.02 -15.88 -16.52
CA ALA A 20 -13.27 -16.10 -17.94
C ALA A 20 -12.29 -17.11 -18.56
N THR A 21 -11.03 -17.07 -18.13
CA THR A 21 -9.98 -17.98 -18.62
C THR A 21 -10.25 -19.42 -18.20
N HIS A 22 -10.66 -19.65 -16.95
CA HIS A 22 -10.84 -21.00 -16.41
C HIS A 22 -12.27 -21.55 -16.60
N HIS A 23 -13.25 -20.68 -16.81
CA HIS A 23 -14.66 -21.01 -17.03
C HIS A 23 -15.21 -20.39 -18.31
N PRO A 24 -14.73 -20.80 -19.50
CA PRO A 24 -15.01 -20.11 -20.78
C PRO A 24 -16.49 -20.14 -21.20
N LYS A 25 -17.32 -20.95 -20.56
CA LYS A 25 -18.77 -20.99 -20.78
C LYS A 25 -19.56 -20.13 -19.79
N ALA A 26 -18.91 -19.50 -18.82
CA ALA A 26 -19.56 -18.64 -17.84
C ALA A 26 -19.83 -17.25 -18.43
N ILE A 27 -20.94 -16.65 -18.00
CA ILE A 27 -21.26 -15.24 -18.27
C ILE A 27 -20.76 -14.43 -17.09
N ILE A 28 -19.80 -13.53 -17.35
CA ILE A 28 -19.13 -12.77 -16.28
C ILE A 28 -19.52 -11.29 -16.41
N THR A 29 -20.01 -10.74 -15.32
CA THR A 29 -20.35 -9.33 -15.22
C THR A 29 -19.56 -8.68 -14.08
N LEU A 30 -18.80 -7.63 -14.40
CA LEU A 30 -18.07 -6.81 -13.43
C LEU A 30 -18.87 -5.53 -13.16
N TYR A 31 -19.17 -5.28 -11.89
CA TYR A 31 -19.92 -4.11 -11.41
C TYR A 31 -18.99 -3.11 -10.74
N GLU A 32 -19.07 -1.85 -11.14
CA GLU A 32 -18.34 -0.74 -10.53
C GLU A 32 -19.31 0.40 -10.19
N LYS A 33 -19.30 0.85 -8.95
CA LYS A 33 -20.21 1.90 -8.45
C LYS A 33 -19.89 3.31 -8.95
N THR A 34 -18.67 3.53 -9.44
CA THR A 34 -18.18 4.82 -9.90
C THR A 34 -18.12 4.90 -11.42
N THR A 35 -17.72 6.06 -11.94
CA THR A 35 -17.43 6.30 -13.37
C THR A 35 -16.00 5.99 -13.75
N LYS A 36 -15.15 5.51 -12.81
CA LYS A 36 -13.73 5.29 -13.04
C LYS A 36 -13.35 3.85 -12.72
N LEU A 37 -12.62 3.22 -13.62
CA LEU A 37 -12.07 1.88 -13.46
C LEU A 37 -10.58 1.97 -13.08
N LEU A 38 -10.06 0.98 -12.35
CA LEU A 38 -8.65 0.80 -12.06
C LEU A 38 -7.95 2.04 -11.45
N THR A 39 -8.69 2.85 -10.70
CA THR A 39 -8.23 4.16 -10.19
C THR A 39 -6.92 4.05 -9.39
N LYS A 40 -6.83 3.08 -8.45
CA LYS A 40 -5.58 2.87 -7.67
C LYS A 40 -4.41 2.39 -8.56
N VAL A 41 -4.69 1.65 -9.62
CA VAL A 41 -3.66 1.23 -10.59
C VAL A 41 -3.09 2.46 -11.30
N SER A 42 -3.96 3.35 -11.79
CA SER A 42 -3.55 4.52 -12.59
C SER A 42 -2.72 5.52 -11.82
N VAL A 43 -2.97 5.73 -10.50
CA VAL A 43 -2.24 6.72 -9.69
C VAL A 43 -1.02 6.16 -8.97
N SER A 44 -0.96 4.84 -8.78
CA SER A 44 0.08 4.19 -7.99
C SER A 44 1.50 4.38 -8.54
N GLY A 45 2.48 4.35 -7.64
CA GLY A 45 3.89 4.50 -8.02
C GLY A 45 4.20 5.82 -8.74
N GLY A 46 3.44 6.89 -8.45
CA GLY A 46 3.57 8.18 -9.11
C GLY A 46 3.14 8.15 -10.58
N GLY A 47 2.05 7.42 -10.90
CA GLY A 47 1.52 7.26 -12.25
C GLY A 47 2.25 6.23 -13.12
N ARG A 48 3.15 5.42 -12.52
CA ARG A 48 3.91 4.37 -13.23
C ARG A 48 3.37 2.96 -12.99
N CYS A 49 2.57 2.74 -11.98
CA CYS A 49 2.11 1.47 -11.42
C CYS A 49 3.25 0.54 -10.96
N ASN A 50 3.50 0.50 -9.67
CA ASN A 50 4.40 -0.51 -9.09
C ASN A 50 3.66 -1.85 -9.00
N VAL A 51 3.81 -2.70 -10.02
CA VAL A 51 2.96 -3.89 -10.25
C VAL A 51 3.24 -4.98 -9.23
N THR A 52 4.50 -5.20 -8.90
CA THR A 52 4.97 -6.21 -7.96
C THR A 52 6.38 -5.90 -7.48
N HIS A 53 7.00 -6.83 -6.76
CA HIS A 53 8.36 -6.70 -6.24
C HIS A 53 9.21 -7.91 -6.66
N ALA A 54 10.46 -7.70 -7.04
CA ALA A 54 11.38 -8.78 -7.39
C ALA A 54 11.84 -9.52 -6.12
N CYS A 55 11.08 -10.52 -5.70
CA CYS A 55 11.38 -11.36 -4.56
C CYS A 55 11.10 -12.83 -4.91
N ALA A 56 12.15 -13.62 -5.09
CA ALA A 56 12.02 -15.02 -5.52
C ALA A 56 11.56 -15.95 -4.39
N ASP A 57 11.90 -15.64 -3.15
CA ASP A 57 11.57 -16.48 -1.99
C ASP A 57 10.26 -16.03 -1.34
N VAL A 58 9.27 -16.91 -1.33
CA VAL A 58 7.97 -16.66 -0.69
C VAL A 58 8.12 -16.38 0.81
N ASN A 59 9.12 -16.98 1.50
CA ASN A 59 9.34 -16.70 2.92
C ASN A 59 9.85 -15.27 3.16
N GLU A 60 10.61 -14.72 2.24
CA GLU A 60 11.00 -13.31 2.27
C GLU A 60 9.85 -12.40 1.86
N LEU A 61 9.10 -12.80 0.82
CA LEU A 61 7.93 -12.04 0.34
C LEU A 61 6.90 -11.79 1.45
N ILE A 62 6.55 -12.82 2.23
CA ILE A 62 5.55 -12.71 3.29
C ILE A 62 5.97 -11.76 4.43
N LYS A 63 7.26 -11.51 4.62
CA LYS A 63 7.77 -10.54 5.60
C LYS A 63 7.44 -9.09 5.27
N ALA A 64 7.07 -8.82 4.03
CA ALA A 64 6.64 -7.48 3.60
C ALA A 64 5.17 -7.17 3.92
N TYR A 65 4.44 -8.11 4.53
CA TYR A 65 3.04 -7.93 4.90
C TYR A 65 2.88 -7.87 6.42
N PRO A 66 2.67 -6.69 6.99
CA PRO A 66 2.33 -6.52 8.41
C PRO A 66 1.11 -7.32 8.83
N ARG A 67 0.11 -7.51 7.95
CA ARG A 67 -1.08 -8.34 8.15
C ARG A 67 -1.27 -9.29 6.97
N GLY A 68 -1.71 -10.51 7.29
CA GLY A 68 -2.01 -11.56 6.30
C GLY A 68 -0.80 -12.27 5.70
N GLY A 69 0.46 -11.89 6.00
CA GLY A 69 1.64 -12.46 5.35
C GLY A 69 1.75 -13.99 5.52
N LYS A 70 1.57 -14.50 6.74
CA LYS A 70 1.65 -15.95 7.00
C LYS A 70 0.58 -16.73 6.24
N GLN A 71 -0.64 -16.20 6.18
CA GLN A 71 -1.77 -16.81 5.49
C GLN A 71 -1.57 -16.79 3.97
N LEU A 72 -1.08 -15.67 3.43
CA LEU A 72 -0.77 -15.51 1.99
C LEU A 72 0.31 -16.46 1.48
N LYS A 73 1.15 -17.05 2.35
CA LYS A 73 2.17 -18.02 1.93
C LYS A 73 1.59 -19.15 1.08
N THR A 74 0.43 -19.68 1.48
CA THR A 74 -0.25 -20.74 0.71
C THR A 74 -0.67 -20.23 -0.66
N SER A 75 -1.27 -19.04 -0.73
CA SER A 75 -1.74 -18.44 -1.98
C SER A 75 -0.57 -18.08 -2.92
N PHE A 76 0.54 -17.54 -2.40
CA PHE A 76 1.73 -17.21 -3.20
C PHE A 76 2.44 -18.44 -3.78
N ASN A 77 2.35 -19.60 -3.12
CA ASN A 77 2.86 -20.85 -3.67
C ASN A 77 1.99 -21.40 -4.82
N LEU A 78 0.73 -20.97 -4.93
CA LEU A 78 -0.19 -21.39 -5.99
C LEU A 78 -0.19 -20.42 -7.18
N PHE A 79 -0.01 -19.14 -6.92
CA PHE A 79 0.12 -18.07 -7.92
C PHE A 79 0.96 -16.95 -7.33
N GLY A 80 2.26 -16.93 -7.63
CA GLY A 80 3.24 -16.03 -7.03
C GLY A 80 3.69 -14.92 -7.97
N ILE A 81 4.83 -14.32 -7.62
CA ILE A 81 5.42 -13.19 -8.36
C ILE A 81 5.77 -13.60 -9.78
N PHE A 82 6.38 -14.76 -9.97
CA PHE A 82 6.78 -15.24 -11.30
C PHE A 82 5.57 -15.50 -12.20
N ASP A 83 4.45 -15.98 -11.63
CA ASP A 83 3.22 -16.19 -12.36
C ASP A 83 2.62 -14.85 -12.81
N VAL A 84 2.63 -13.82 -11.95
CA VAL A 84 2.21 -12.47 -12.31
C VAL A 84 3.07 -11.90 -13.43
N ILE A 85 4.39 -12.01 -13.31
CA ILE A 85 5.33 -11.54 -14.36
C ILE A 85 5.06 -12.27 -15.68
N ALA A 86 4.93 -13.59 -15.64
CA ALA A 86 4.66 -14.42 -16.83
C ALA A 86 3.30 -14.06 -17.46
N TRP A 87 2.28 -13.82 -16.62
CA TRP A 87 0.95 -13.44 -17.12
C TRP A 87 1.01 -12.11 -17.89
N PHE A 88 1.59 -11.05 -17.32
CA PHE A 88 1.71 -9.76 -18.00
C PHE A 88 2.62 -9.84 -19.23
N ALA A 89 3.71 -10.61 -19.16
CA ALA A 89 4.59 -10.84 -20.31
C ALA A 89 3.85 -11.54 -21.47
N SER A 90 2.95 -12.49 -21.18
CA SER A 90 2.09 -13.14 -22.19
C SER A 90 1.12 -12.18 -22.90
N LYS A 91 0.88 -11.01 -22.29
CA LYS A 91 0.08 -9.92 -22.85
C LYS A 91 0.93 -8.79 -23.46
N ASN A 92 2.20 -9.06 -23.74
CA ASN A 92 3.18 -8.09 -24.27
C ASN A 92 3.42 -6.89 -23.33
N VAL A 93 3.33 -7.09 -22.02
CA VAL A 93 3.64 -6.07 -21.01
C VAL A 93 4.87 -6.50 -20.20
N PRO A 94 6.09 -6.27 -20.71
CA PRO A 94 7.31 -6.56 -19.99
C PRO A 94 7.55 -5.56 -18.86
N PHE A 95 8.19 -6.03 -17.78
CA PHE A 95 8.55 -5.22 -16.64
C PHE A 95 10.04 -4.89 -16.62
N LYS A 96 10.39 -3.80 -15.97
CA LYS A 96 11.73 -3.47 -15.49
C LYS A 96 11.75 -3.52 -13.97
N THR A 97 12.89 -3.94 -13.41
CA THR A 97 13.15 -3.95 -11.97
C THR A 97 14.06 -2.77 -11.63
N GLU A 98 13.68 -1.98 -10.63
CA GLU A 98 14.53 -0.94 -10.06
C GLU A 98 15.50 -1.55 -9.01
N GLU A 99 16.55 -0.82 -8.61
CA GLU A 99 17.60 -1.29 -7.70
C GLU A 99 17.06 -1.77 -6.34
N ASP A 100 15.95 -1.20 -5.91
CA ASP A 100 15.27 -1.56 -4.66
C ASP A 100 14.26 -2.71 -4.80
N GLY A 101 14.21 -3.37 -5.96
CA GLY A 101 13.35 -4.52 -6.24
C GLY A 101 11.94 -4.18 -6.71
N ARG A 102 11.55 -2.92 -6.78
CA ARG A 102 10.25 -2.52 -7.32
C ARG A 102 10.16 -2.80 -8.82
N MET A 103 9.03 -3.32 -9.27
CA MET A 103 8.82 -3.66 -10.67
C MET A 103 7.75 -2.78 -11.31
N PHE A 104 8.12 -2.17 -12.43
CA PHE A 104 7.26 -1.27 -13.19
C PHE A 104 7.15 -1.75 -14.65
N PRO A 105 6.09 -1.39 -15.40
CA PRO A 105 6.08 -1.61 -16.84
C PRO A 105 7.25 -0.87 -17.50
N GLN A 106 7.85 -1.46 -18.54
CA GLN A 106 8.98 -0.84 -19.25
C GLN A 106 8.64 0.54 -19.81
N THR A 107 7.38 0.77 -20.15
CA THR A 107 6.85 2.05 -20.63
C THR A 107 6.87 3.18 -19.61
N ASN A 108 7.08 2.87 -18.33
CA ASN A 108 7.00 3.82 -17.20
C ASN A 108 5.65 4.55 -17.06
N THR A 109 4.57 3.99 -17.55
CA THR A 109 3.23 4.55 -17.38
C THR A 109 2.25 3.48 -16.90
N SER A 110 1.44 3.84 -15.90
CA SER A 110 0.37 2.99 -15.37
C SER A 110 -0.70 2.68 -16.40
N GLN A 111 -0.83 3.54 -17.44
CA GLN A 111 -1.79 3.35 -18.51
C GLN A 111 -1.56 2.00 -19.22
N THR A 112 -0.32 1.54 -19.35
CA THR A 112 0.01 0.23 -19.92
C THR A 112 -0.66 -0.92 -19.17
N ILE A 113 -0.70 -0.86 -17.84
CA ILE A 113 -1.35 -1.87 -17.01
C ILE A 113 -2.88 -1.75 -17.12
N VAL A 114 -3.39 -0.52 -17.11
CA VAL A 114 -4.82 -0.23 -17.27
C VAL A 114 -5.32 -0.77 -18.62
N ASP A 115 -4.65 -0.44 -19.72
CA ASP A 115 -5.02 -0.88 -21.05
C ASP A 115 -4.93 -2.41 -21.22
N CYS A 116 -3.91 -3.02 -20.64
CA CYS A 116 -3.75 -4.47 -20.64
C CYS A 116 -4.96 -5.16 -20.00
N LEU A 117 -5.37 -4.74 -18.81
CA LEU A 117 -6.49 -5.33 -18.08
C LEU A 117 -7.83 -5.06 -18.78
N LEU A 118 -8.04 -3.86 -19.29
CA LEU A 118 -9.26 -3.50 -20.03
C LEU A 118 -9.39 -4.31 -21.32
N ASN A 119 -8.34 -4.35 -22.15
CA ASN A 119 -8.33 -5.05 -23.41
C ASN A 119 -8.52 -6.56 -23.22
N GLU A 120 -7.90 -7.14 -22.20
CA GLU A 120 -8.07 -8.55 -21.88
C GLU A 120 -9.51 -8.86 -21.43
N ALA A 121 -10.09 -8.01 -20.58
CA ALA A 121 -11.47 -8.17 -20.14
C ALA A 121 -12.46 -8.11 -21.34
N ILE A 122 -12.24 -7.16 -22.26
CA ILE A 122 -13.06 -7.03 -23.47
C ILE A 122 -12.88 -8.24 -24.38
N SER A 123 -11.65 -8.70 -24.62
CA SER A 123 -11.36 -9.84 -25.48
C SER A 123 -11.99 -11.14 -25.01
N LEU A 124 -12.14 -11.29 -23.68
CA LEU A 124 -12.78 -12.44 -23.03
C LEU A 124 -14.30 -12.30 -22.90
N GLY A 125 -14.90 -11.22 -23.44
CA GLY A 125 -16.34 -10.99 -23.41
C GLY A 125 -16.92 -10.66 -22.05
N ILE A 126 -16.11 -10.14 -21.13
CA ILE A 126 -16.58 -9.72 -19.79
C ILE A 126 -17.43 -8.47 -19.94
N THR A 127 -18.66 -8.52 -19.39
CA THR A 127 -19.55 -7.36 -19.35
C THR A 127 -19.14 -6.43 -18.20
N ILE A 128 -18.86 -5.17 -18.49
CA ILE A 128 -18.51 -4.17 -17.48
C ILE A 128 -19.67 -3.20 -17.29
N LYS A 129 -20.25 -3.16 -16.08
CA LYS A 129 -21.34 -2.25 -15.69
C LYS A 129 -20.82 -1.21 -14.71
N MET A 130 -20.54 -0.02 -15.21
CA MET A 130 -20.14 1.14 -14.40
C MET A 130 -21.36 1.82 -13.80
N GLN A 131 -21.15 2.71 -12.80
CA GLN A 131 -22.21 3.47 -12.11
C GLN A 131 -23.30 2.53 -11.52
N THR A 132 -22.92 1.28 -11.23
CA THR A 132 -23.80 0.23 -10.72
C THR A 132 -23.31 -0.23 -9.35
N GLU A 133 -24.01 0.16 -8.31
CA GLU A 133 -23.70 -0.17 -6.92
C GLU A 133 -24.51 -1.39 -6.48
N ILE A 134 -23.82 -2.39 -5.93
CA ILE A 134 -24.46 -3.51 -5.26
C ILE A 134 -24.77 -3.09 -3.83
N LEU A 135 -26.05 -3.08 -3.47
CA LEU A 135 -26.55 -2.65 -2.16
C LEU A 135 -26.61 -3.80 -1.17
N LYS A 136 -27.01 -4.99 -1.67
CA LYS A 136 -27.19 -6.18 -0.85
C LYS A 136 -26.90 -7.45 -1.64
N ILE A 137 -26.40 -8.45 -0.94
CA ILE A 137 -26.23 -9.82 -1.44
C ILE A 137 -27.08 -10.73 -0.55
N THR A 138 -27.99 -11.49 -1.14
CA THR A 138 -28.82 -12.44 -0.41
C THR A 138 -28.54 -13.83 -0.94
N PRO A 139 -27.87 -14.72 -0.16
CA PRO A 139 -27.69 -16.11 -0.54
C PRO A 139 -29.07 -16.80 -0.66
N GLN A 140 -29.27 -17.54 -1.75
CA GLN A 140 -30.50 -18.28 -1.99
C GLN A 140 -30.23 -19.77 -1.90
N ASN A 141 -30.94 -20.45 -1.03
CA ASN A 141 -31.02 -21.91 -1.06
C ASN A 141 -32.00 -22.31 -2.15
N LEU A 142 -31.48 -22.63 -3.32
CA LEU A 142 -32.31 -23.11 -4.42
C LEU A 142 -32.83 -24.53 -4.10
N ILE A 143 -34.06 -24.60 -3.65
CA ILE A 143 -34.90 -25.81 -3.49
C ILE A 143 -34.32 -26.89 -2.55
N GLN A 144 -35.17 -27.55 -1.77
CA GLN A 144 -34.87 -28.54 -0.73
C GLN A 144 -33.95 -29.72 -1.11
N ASN A 145 -33.47 -29.82 -2.35
CA ASN A 145 -32.59 -30.90 -2.84
C ASN A 145 -31.48 -30.42 -3.79
N ALA A 146 -31.23 -29.14 -3.96
CA ALA A 146 -30.18 -28.67 -4.86
C ALA A 146 -28.84 -28.45 -4.13
N GLN A 147 -27.79 -29.07 -4.66
CA GLN A 147 -26.41 -28.88 -4.18
C GLN A 147 -25.83 -27.51 -4.57
N GLU A 148 -26.54 -26.69 -5.32
CA GLU A 148 -26.07 -25.39 -5.81
C GLU A 148 -26.78 -24.26 -5.10
N GLN A 149 -25.95 -23.36 -4.54
CA GLN A 149 -26.37 -22.14 -3.87
C GLN A 149 -26.10 -20.95 -4.81
N GLY A 150 -27.13 -20.13 -5.07
CA GLY A 150 -26.99 -18.90 -5.85
C GLY A 150 -27.25 -17.67 -4.99
N PHE A 151 -27.24 -16.50 -5.61
CA PHE A 151 -27.35 -15.22 -4.93
C PHE A 151 -28.31 -14.29 -5.67
N LEU A 152 -29.14 -13.56 -4.90
CA LEU A 152 -29.83 -12.38 -5.37
C LEU A 152 -29.01 -11.14 -5.01
N LEU A 153 -28.75 -10.28 -5.99
CA LEU A 153 -28.04 -9.02 -5.83
C LEU A 153 -29.04 -7.87 -6.02
N ASP A 154 -29.17 -7.04 -5.00
CA ASP A 154 -29.90 -5.78 -5.11
C ASP A 154 -28.91 -4.72 -5.63
N LEU A 155 -29.21 -4.16 -6.79
CA LEU A 155 -28.36 -3.16 -7.41
C LEU A 155 -29.09 -1.83 -7.62
N LYS A 156 -28.31 -0.78 -7.57
CA LYS A 156 -28.70 0.58 -7.86
C LYS A 156 -27.87 1.11 -9.00
N GLN A 157 -28.48 1.41 -10.12
CA GLN A 157 -27.82 2.04 -11.27
C GLN A 157 -28.08 3.56 -11.24
N LYS A 158 -27.04 4.34 -11.49
CA LYS A 158 -27.15 5.80 -11.66
C LYS A 158 -27.12 6.09 -13.15
N GLU A 159 -28.26 6.44 -13.74
CA GLU A 159 -28.30 7.07 -15.06
C GLU A 159 -28.18 8.60 -14.93
N THR A 160 -27.70 9.26 -15.98
CA THR A 160 -27.48 10.72 -16.04
C THR A 160 -28.74 11.49 -15.60
N GLY A 161 -28.76 11.90 -14.33
CA GLY A 161 -29.77 12.80 -13.77
C GLY A 161 -30.92 12.18 -12.97
N ASN A 162 -31.18 10.88 -13.07
CA ASN A 162 -32.21 10.21 -12.30
C ASN A 162 -31.66 8.94 -11.60
N VAL A 163 -32.05 8.74 -10.34
CA VAL A 163 -31.84 7.48 -9.64
C VAL A 163 -32.86 6.50 -10.18
N THR A 164 -32.41 5.49 -10.91
CA THR A 164 -33.26 4.38 -11.34
C THR A 164 -33.64 3.49 -10.16
N GLU A 165 -34.79 2.83 -10.25
CA GLU A 165 -35.29 1.88 -9.28
C GLU A 165 -34.25 0.79 -8.97
N SER A 166 -34.25 0.30 -7.74
CA SER A 166 -33.42 -0.86 -7.36
C SER A 166 -33.87 -2.08 -8.16
N THR A 167 -32.94 -2.70 -8.87
CA THR A 167 -33.20 -3.90 -9.67
C THR A 167 -32.59 -5.10 -8.97
N GLN A 168 -33.24 -6.23 -9.00
CA GLN A 168 -32.72 -7.50 -8.52
C GLN A 168 -32.23 -8.35 -9.69
N ILE A 169 -31.06 -8.97 -9.51
CA ILE A 169 -30.52 -9.95 -10.44
C ILE A 169 -30.12 -11.22 -9.70
N TYR A 170 -30.21 -12.34 -10.40
CA TYR A 170 -29.70 -13.63 -9.93
C TYR A 170 -28.30 -13.90 -10.51
N THR A 171 -27.42 -14.51 -9.70
CA THR A 171 -26.11 -14.98 -10.11
C THR A 171 -25.72 -16.26 -9.37
N ASP A 172 -24.98 -17.15 -10.00
CA ASP A 172 -24.57 -18.44 -9.42
C ASP A 172 -23.39 -18.27 -8.45
N LYS A 173 -22.46 -17.35 -8.76
CA LYS A 173 -21.25 -17.08 -7.99
C LYS A 173 -21.00 -15.58 -7.84
N VAL A 174 -20.38 -15.20 -6.72
CA VAL A 174 -20.03 -13.80 -6.43
C VAL A 174 -18.57 -13.69 -6.02
N ILE A 175 -17.85 -12.74 -6.60
CA ILE A 175 -16.49 -12.35 -6.18
C ILE A 175 -16.53 -10.93 -5.64
N ILE A 176 -16.17 -10.76 -4.36
CA ILE A 176 -16.07 -9.46 -3.70
C ILE A 176 -14.65 -8.89 -3.90
N ALA A 177 -14.55 -7.78 -4.61
CA ALA A 177 -13.31 -7.07 -4.95
C ALA A 177 -13.43 -5.55 -4.69
N THR A 178 -14.23 -5.17 -3.70
CA THR A 178 -14.60 -3.77 -3.42
C THR A 178 -13.46 -2.90 -2.91
N GLY A 179 -12.31 -3.52 -2.62
CA GLY A 179 -11.16 -2.84 -2.03
C GLY A 179 -11.37 -2.51 -0.55
N GLY A 180 -10.42 -1.79 0.02
CA GLY A 180 -10.48 -1.34 1.40
C GLY A 180 -11.43 -0.16 1.61
N GLY A 181 -11.64 0.19 2.87
CA GLY A 181 -12.48 1.32 3.27
C GLY A 181 -11.97 1.96 4.55
N SER A 182 -12.17 3.27 4.68
CA SER A 182 -11.72 4.03 5.85
C SER A 182 -12.67 3.96 7.05
N LYS A 183 -13.85 3.40 6.87
CA LYS A 183 -14.91 3.34 7.88
C LYS A 183 -15.44 1.92 8.02
N LEU A 184 -15.74 1.53 9.27
CA LEU A 184 -16.30 0.20 9.57
C LEU A 184 -17.61 -0.05 8.81
N GLN A 185 -18.48 0.98 8.71
CA GLN A 185 -19.76 0.91 8.02
C GLN A 185 -19.65 0.48 6.54
N ASN A 186 -18.50 0.64 5.92
CA ASN A 186 -18.29 0.16 4.54
C ASN A 186 -18.28 -1.37 4.44
N PHE A 187 -18.20 -2.07 5.58
CA PHE A 187 -18.14 -3.52 5.69
C PHE A 187 -19.38 -4.14 6.37
N ASP A 188 -20.34 -3.32 6.84
CA ASP A 188 -21.52 -3.80 7.60
C ASP A 188 -22.28 -4.89 6.83
N TRP A 189 -22.48 -4.72 5.53
CA TRP A 189 -23.15 -5.69 4.67
C TRP A 189 -22.40 -7.03 4.55
N LEU A 190 -21.07 -7.06 4.76
CA LEU A 190 -20.27 -8.28 4.83
C LEU A 190 -20.37 -8.93 6.22
N ALA A 191 -20.49 -8.14 7.27
CA ALA A 191 -20.77 -8.62 8.61
C ALA A 191 -22.16 -9.26 8.69
N GLU A 192 -23.16 -8.68 8.02
CA GLU A 192 -24.50 -9.26 7.90
C GLU A 192 -24.51 -10.62 7.18
N LEU A 193 -23.51 -10.87 6.31
CA LEU A 193 -23.29 -12.17 5.68
C LEU A 193 -22.56 -13.17 6.59
N GLY A 194 -22.30 -12.81 7.86
CA GLY A 194 -21.66 -13.67 8.86
C GLY A 194 -20.13 -13.62 8.88
N HIS A 195 -19.48 -12.68 8.17
CA HIS A 195 -18.04 -12.55 8.17
C HIS A 195 -17.56 -11.66 9.32
N THR A 196 -16.45 -12.05 9.94
CA THR A 196 -15.77 -11.25 10.95
C THR A 196 -15.06 -10.08 10.30
N ILE A 197 -15.40 -8.86 10.69
CA ILE A 197 -14.75 -7.65 10.20
C ILE A 197 -13.72 -7.15 11.21
N ILE A 198 -12.48 -7.11 10.77
CA ILE A 198 -11.41 -6.49 11.53
C ILE A 198 -11.46 -4.98 11.28
N SER A 199 -11.59 -4.18 12.35
CA SER A 199 -11.78 -2.74 12.25
C SER A 199 -10.76 -2.06 11.33
N PRO A 200 -11.19 -1.33 10.30
CA PRO A 200 -10.28 -0.70 9.34
C PRO A 200 -9.62 0.55 9.94
N VAL A 201 -8.31 0.64 9.76
CA VAL A 201 -7.52 1.83 10.06
C VAL A 201 -6.59 2.12 8.89
N PRO A 202 -6.14 3.36 8.69
CA PRO A 202 -5.16 3.68 7.66
C PRO A 202 -3.84 2.94 7.82
N SER A 203 -3.28 2.53 6.70
CA SER A 203 -1.93 2.03 6.52
C SER A 203 -1.21 2.90 5.49
N LEU A 204 0.13 2.88 5.44
CA LEU A 204 0.94 3.65 4.47
C LEU A 204 0.61 5.16 4.46
N PHE A 205 0.57 5.78 5.62
CA PHE A 205 0.30 7.22 5.75
C PHE A 205 1.55 8.03 6.08
N THR A 206 1.49 9.33 5.78
CA THR A 206 2.56 10.30 6.08
C THR A 206 2.40 10.89 7.48
N PHE A 207 3.49 11.36 8.09
CA PHE A 207 3.47 11.97 9.41
C PHE A 207 3.24 13.48 9.30
N ASN A 208 2.21 13.99 9.96
CA ASN A 208 1.92 15.41 10.01
C ASN A 208 2.63 16.06 11.20
N MET A 209 3.30 17.15 10.93
CA MET A 209 4.08 17.93 11.89
C MET A 209 3.70 19.41 11.79
N PRO A 210 2.47 19.78 12.19
CA PRO A 210 1.97 21.14 12.03
C PRO A 210 2.84 22.13 12.80
N LYS A 211 3.21 23.22 12.11
CA LYS A 211 4.07 24.30 12.68
C LYS A 211 5.50 23.87 13.05
N ASN A 212 5.98 22.73 12.53
CA ASN A 212 7.39 22.35 12.74
C ASN A 212 8.26 23.00 11.64
N ASP A 213 9.33 23.64 12.06
CA ASP A 213 10.22 24.38 11.15
C ASP A 213 10.88 23.49 10.09
N ILE A 214 10.99 22.17 10.33
CA ILE A 214 11.49 21.21 9.34
C ILE A 214 10.68 21.27 8.03
N CYS A 215 9.39 21.62 8.07
CA CYS A 215 8.54 21.72 6.90
C CYS A 215 8.99 22.80 5.91
N THR A 216 9.80 23.78 6.34
CA THR A 216 10.42 24.78 5.47
C THR A 216 11.40 24.16 4.46
N LEU A 217 11.88 22.96 4.76
CA LEU A 217 12.76 22.17 3.90
C LEU A 217 12.01 21.30 2.89
N MET A 218 10.75 21.60 2.59
CA MET A 218 9.95 20.86 1.60
C MET A 218 10.77 20.53 0.34
N GLY A 219 10.68 19.26 -0.08
CA GLY A 219 11.38 18.70 -1.23
C GLY A 219 12.78 18.17 -0.92
N VAL A 220 13.32 18.39 0.28
CA VAL A 220 14.58 17.74 0.70
C VAL A 220 14.35 16.26 0.94
N SER A 221 15.22 15.43 0.37
CA SER A 221 15.19 13.97 0.54
C SER A 221 16.52 13.45 1.03
N VAL A 222 16.49 12.50 1.96
CA VAL A 222 17.65 11.75 2.46
C VAL A 222 17.51 10.31 2.00
N PRO A 223 18.52 9.72 1.33
CA PRO A 223 18.38 8.39 0.72
C PRO A 223 18.16 7.27 1.73
N SER A 224 18.77 7.39 2.93
CA SER A 224 18.66 6.38 3.98
C SER A 224 18.63 7.05 5.35
N ALA A 225 17.44 7.11 5.93
CA ALA A 225 17.20 7.57 7.29
C ALA A 225 16.54 6.44 8.09
N ARG A 226 16.76 6.46 9.40
CA ARG A 226 16.08 5.55 10.34
C ARG A 226 15.00 6.32 11.09
N VAL A 227 13.80 5.75 11.13
CA VAL A 227 12.66 6.33 11.84
C VAL A 227 12.23 5.36 12.93
N GLN A 228 12.25 5.83 14.17
CA GLN A 228 11.79 5.05 15.33
C GLN A 228 10.70 5.82 16.06
N ILE A 229 9.62 5.13 16.40
CA ILE A 229 8.58 5.71 17.27
C ILE A 229 8.95 5.48 18.73
N GLN A 230 9.07 6.58 19.47
CA GLN A 230 9.47 6.50 20.90
C GLN A 230 8.52 5.62 21.71
N LYS A 231 9.05 4.92 22.71
CA LYS A 231 8.33 3.99 23.59
C LYS A 231 7.71 2.79 22.87
N THR A 232 8.11 2.52 21.63
CA THR A 232 7.67 1.35 20.87
C THR A 232 8.86 0.59 20.26
N LYS A 233 8.58 -0.56 19.65
CA LYS A 233 9.57 -1.34 18.87
C LYS A 233 9.59 -0.96 17.38
N LEU A 234 8.75 -0.02 16.96
CA LEU A 234 8.68 0.41 15.55
C LEU A 234 9.97 1.13 15.17
N ASN A 235 10.66 0.59 14.18
CA ASN A 235 11.96 1.07 13.74
C ASN A 235 12.20 0.64 12.29
N GLU A 236 12.14 1.58 11.36
CA GLU A 236 12.26 1.32 9.93
C GLU A 236 13.34 2.18 9.30
N VAL A 237 13.96 1.62 8.25
CA VAL A 237 15.00 2.30 7.46
C VAL A 237 14.53 2.46 6.01
N GLY A 238 14.88 3.60 5.42
CA GLY A 238 14.61 3.88 4.02
C GLY A 238 14.81 5.35 3.67
N ALA A 239 14.50 5.69 2.43
CA ALA A 239 14.49 7.09 2.04
C ALA A 239 13.41 7.87 2.81
N LEU A 240 13.76 9.10 3.20
CA LEU A 240 12.87 10.01 3.91
C LEU A 240 12.79 11.32 3.13
N MET A 241 11.58 11.80 2.91
CA MET A 241 11.31 13.06 2.21
C MET A 241 10.56 14.03 3.14
N ILE A 242 11.01 15.27 3.16
CA ILE A 242 10.34 16.36 3.87
C ILE A 242 9.27 16.98 2.95
N THR A 243 8.06 17.14 3.49
CA THR A 243 6.91 17.74 2.81
C THR A 243 6.47 19.01 3.52
N HIS A 244 5.55 19.78 2.94
CA HIS A 244 5.03 21.00 3.56
C HIS A 244 4.13 20.72 4.80
N TRP A 245 3.73 19.47 5.02
CA TRP A 245 2.95 19.08 6.21
C TRP A 245 3.74 18.25 7.23
N GLY A 246 4.97 17.79 6.90
CA GLY A 246 5.78 16.92 7.75
C GLY A 246 6.70 16.02 6.97
N MET A 247 6.63 14.71 7.18
CA MET A 247 7.54 13.75 6.58
C MET A 247 6.81 12.61 5.86
N SER A 248 7.41 12.14 4.76
CA SER A 248 6.96 11.05 3.91
C SER A 248 8.18 10.21 3.45
N GLY A 249 7.94 9.33 2.49
CA GLY A 249 8.96 8.44 1.90
C GLY A 249 8.95 7.05 2.52
N PRO A 250 9.71 6.12 1.94
CA PRO A 250 9.69 4.70 2.33
C PRO A 250 9.89 4.42 3.83
N ALA A 251 10.79 5.15 4.52
CA ALA A 251 10.98 4.98 5.96
C ALA A 251 9.69 5.28 6.75
N ILE A 252 9.03 6.39 6.44
CA ILE A 252 7.79 6.81 7.09
C ILE A 252 6.64 5.86 6.75
N LEU A 253 6.48 5.53 5.46
CA LEU A 253 5.39 4.66 5.00
C LEU A 253 5.51 3.24 5.56
N LYS A 254 6.71 2.67 5.65
CA LYS A 254 6.93 1.38 6.31
C LYS A 254 6.60 1.45 7.80
N THR A 255 7.10 2.48 8.50
CA THR A 255 6.79 2.69 9.93
C THR A 255 5.29 2.78 10.17
N SER A 256 4.56 3.54 9.33
CA SER A 256 3.11 3.68 9.45
C SER A 256 2.36 2.38 9.12
N ALA A 257 2.86 1.58 8.18
CA ALA A 257 2.27 0.28 7.86
C ALA A 257 2.41 -0.71 9.01
N TRP A 258 3.62 -0.91 9.53
CA TRP A 258 3.86 -1.79 10.69
C TRP A 258 3.12 -1.30 11.94
N GLY A 259 3.06 0.01 12.14
CA GLY A 259 2.46 0.64 13.30
C GLY A 259 0.97 0.97 13.15
N ALA A 260 0.29 0.59 12.06
CA ALA A 260 -1.03 1.12 11.71
C ALA A 260 -2.04 1.10 12.87
N ARG A 261 -2.21 -0.04 13.56
CA ARG A 261 -3.12 -0.17 14.71
C ARG A 261 -2.62 0.61 15.93
N LEU A 262 -1.35 0.41 16.30
CA LEU A 262 -0.75 1.08 17.46
C LEU A 262 -0.81 2.62 17.32
N LEU A 263 -0.49 3.15 16.15
CA LEU A 263 -0.51 4.59 15.89
C LEU A 263 -1.95 5.13 15.83
N SER A 264 -2.91 4.31 15.43
CA SER A 264 -4.34 4.64 15.52
C SER A 264 -4.83 4.70 16.97
N GLU A 265 -4.41 3.77 17.84
CA GLU A 265 -4.70 3.78 19.27
C GLU A 265 -4.11 4.99 20.00
N MET A 266 -3.00 5.54 19.48
CA MET A 266 -2.39 6.79 19.95
C MET A 266 -3.07 8.04 19.37
N ASP A 267 -4.18 7.90 18.66
CA ASP A 267 -4.83 8.98 17.91
C ASP A 267 -3.86 9.77 17.00
N TYR A 268 -2.89 9.07 16.44
CA TYR A 268 -1.81 9.62 15.60
C TYR A 268 -1.02 10.77 16.25
N GLN A 269 -0.88 10.72 17.58
CA GLN A 269 -0.08 11.67 18.39
C GLN A 269 1.07 10.93 19.04
N PHE A 270 2.27 11.14 18.56
CA PHE A 270 3.47 10.43 19.02
C PHE A 270 4.75 11.21 18.71
N VAL A 271 5.88 10.78 19.28
CA VAL A 271 7.19 11.34 18.96
C VAL A 271 7.95 10.37 18.05
N ALA A 272 8.34 10.85 16.88
CA ALA A 272 9.24 10.15 15.97
C ALA A 272 10.67 10.61 16.22
N ARG A 273 11.59 9.66 16.41
CA ARG A 273 13.03 9.89 16.42
C ARG A 273 13.58 9.56 15.05
N VAL A 274 14.24 10.52 14.43
CA VAL A 274 14.88 10.38 13.13
C VAL A 274 16.39 10.34 13.30
N SER A 275 17.02 9.28 12.79
CA SER A 275 18.45 9.28 12.50
C SER A 275 18.64 9.55 11.02
N TRP A 276 19.24 10.66 10.70
CA TRP A 276 19.47 11.10 9.31
C TRP A 276 20.60 10.35 8.60
N LEU A 277 21.35 9.54 9.36
CA LEU A 277 22.37 8.60 8.89
C LEU A 277 22.06 7.24 9.51
N SER A 278 21.37 6.36 8.76
CA SER A 278 20.78 5.12 9.30
C SER A 278 21.79 4.12 9.87
N ASP A 279 23.02 4.08 9.30
CA ASP A 279 23.98 3.01 9.54
C ASP A 279 25.27 3.51 10.22
N VAL A 280 25.18 4.66 10.90
CA VAL A 280 26.32 5.27 11.59
C VAL A 280 26.09 5.24 13.09
N SER A 281 27.03 4.66 13.85
CA SER A 281 27.03 4.73 15.31
C SER A 281 27.44 6.13 15.80
N GLU A 282 27.04 6.46 17.03
CA GLU A 282 27.40 7.74 17.63
C GLU A 282 28.92 7.93 17.75
N GLU A 283 29.62 6.88 18.14
CA GLU A 283 31.07 6.86 18.25
C GLU A 283 31.74 7.14 16.90
N HIS A 284 31.34 6.39 15.86
CA HIS A 284 31.87 6.58 14.51
C HIS A 284 31.57 7.97 13.94
N LEU A 285 30.38 8.54 14.23
CA LEU A 285 30.05 9.89 13.79
C LEU A 285 30.94 10.93 14.48
N ARG A 286 31.23 10.75 15.79
CA ARG A 286 32.15 11.61 16.53
C ARG A 286 33.58 11.53 15.98
N GLU A 287 34.10 10.33 15.71
CA GLU A 287 35.38 10.14 15.06
C GLU A 287 35.44 10.91 13.72
N LYS A 288 34.42 10.74 12.87
CA LYS A 288 34.33 11.49 11.62
C LYS A 288 34.37 13.02 11.82
N PHE A 289 33.74 13.54 12.87
CA PHE A 289 33.85 14.96 13.19
C PHE A 289 35.31 15.37 13.51
N TYR A 290 36.03 14.61 14.33
CA TYR A 290 37.40 14.91 14.68
C TYR A 290 38.35 14.75 13.49
N ASP A 291 38.17 13.79 12.64
CA ASP A 291 38.97 13.62 11.42
C ASP A 291 38.71 14.78 10.44
N ASN A 292 37.45 15.18 10.28
CA ASN A 292 37.14 16.33 9.43
C ASN A 292 37.66 17.65 9.98
N LYS A 293 37.80 17.82 11.30
CA LYS A 293 38.53 18.97 11.88
C LYS A 293 39.95 19.04 11.39
N LYS A 294 40.62 17.91 11.22
CA LYS A 294 42.03 17.86 10.71
C LYS A 294 42.06 18.06 9.20
N LEU A 295 41.19 17.35 8.46
CA LEU A 295 41.19 17.32 6.99
C LEU A 295 40.67 18.62 6.36
N LEU A 296 39.61 19.20 6.91
CA LEU A 296 38.95 20.38 6.38
C LEU A 296 39.42 21.68 7.03
N ASN A 297 40.14 21.59 8.11
CA ASN A 297 40.84 22.62 8.88
C ASN A 297 40.26 24.05 8.70
N VAL A 298 40.77 24.80 7.70
CA VAL A 298 40.40 26.22 7.44
C VAL A 298 39.09 26.40 6.68
N ARG A 299 38.44 25.34 6.23
CA ARG A 299 37.16 25.44 5.50
C ARG A 299 36.03 25.77 6.47
N GLN A 300 35.09 26.59 6.03
CA GLN A 300 33.89 26.88 6.76
C GLN A 300 32.97 25.65 6.79
N ILE A 301 32.27 25.42 7.92
CA ILE A 301 31.43 24.27 8.12
C ILE A 301 30.19 24.23 7.18
N ASN A 302 29.74 25.41 6.73
CA ASN A 302 28.64 25.50 5.77
C ASN A 302 29.06 25.13 4.34
N ASN A 303 30.32 25.38 3.96
CA ASN A 303 30.77 25.14 2.60
C ASN A 303 31.09 23.68 2.28
N LYS A 304 31.29 22.87 3.29
CA LYS A 304 31.60 21.43 3.12
C LYS A 304 30.92 20.60 4.19
N ASN A 305 29.92 19.83 3.76
CA ASN A 305 29.28 18.80 4.58
C ASN A 305 29.84 17.43 4.19
N PRO A 306 30.65 16.80 5.06
CA PRO A 306 31.30 15.52 4.75
C PRO A 306 30.42 14.31 5.02
N PHE A 307 29.18 14.50 5.51
CA PHE A 307 28.29 13.41 5.89
C PHE A 307 27.33 13.00 4.78
N GLY A 308 27.35 13.68 3.63
CA GLY A 308 26.44 13.41 2.51
C GLY A 308 25.00 13.87 2.73
N LEU A 309 24.75 14.66 3.78
CA LEU A 309 23.43 15.24 4.01
C LEU A 309 23.11 16.33 2.97
N PRO A 310 21.86 16.52 2.55
CA PRO A 310 21.47 17.64 1.71
C PRO A 310 21.89 18.99 2.31
N LYS A 311 22.39 19.90 1.48
CA LYS A 311 22.91 21.21 1.92
C LYS A 311 21.91 21.97 2.79
N ARG A 312 20.66 22.08 2.33
CA ARG A 312 19.58 22.77 3.08
C ARG A 312 19.32 22.13 4.45
N LEU A 313 19.41 20.82 4.56
CA LEU A 313 19.23 20.11 5.85
C LEU A 313 20.41 20.40 6.80
N TRP A 314 21.62 20.41 6.26
CA TRP A 314 22.80 20.75 7.04
C TRP A 314 22.77 22.20 7.57
N GLU A 315 22.42 23.15 6.71
CA GLU A 315 22.24 24.56 7.09
C GLU A 315 21.18 24.72 8.18
N PHE A 316 20.06 24.05 8.04
CA PHE A 316 18.99 24.03 9.04
C PHE A 316 19.48 23.48 10.40
N PHE A 317 20.35 22.46 10.42
CA PHE A 317 20.92 21.96 11.67
C PHE A 317 21.81 22.99 12.33
N LEU A 318 22.65 23.66 11.57
CA LEU A 318 23.52 24.72 12.10
C LEU A 318 22.71 25.86 12.70
N GLU A 319 21.67 26.30 12.01
CA GLU A 319 20.76 27.36 12.47
C GLU A 319 20.01 26.95 13.74
N ASN A 320 19.38 25.79 13.75
CA ASN A 320 18.66 25.28 14.92
C ASN A 320 19.53 25.12 16.17
N LEU A 321 20.80 24.79 15.99
CA LEU A 321 21.77 24.63 17.06
C LEU A 321 22.52 25.92 17.40
N GLN A 322 22.21 27.03 16.73
CA GLN A 322 22.86 28.33 16.88
C GLN A 322 24.39 28.24 16.68
N ILE A 323 24.83 27.42 15.72
CA ILE A 323 26.24 27.28 15.33
C ILE A 323 26.49 28.20 14.15
N ASN A 324 27.46 29.13 14.30
CA ASN A 324 27.81 30.04 13.22
C ASN A 324 28.26 29.29 11.97
N PRO A 325 27.57 29.43 10.83
CA PRO A 325 27.86 28.69 9.59
C PRO A 325 29.20 29.06 8.97
N GLU A 326 29.76 30.24 9.28
CA GLU A 326 31.08 30.72 8.80
C GLU A 326 32.25 30.19 9.64
N LYS A 327 31.95 29.55 10.78
CA LYS A 327 32.98 28.95 11.63
C LYS A 327 33.80 27.92 10.84
N ARG A 328 35.11 27.88 11.08
CA ARG A 328 35.99 26.87 10.48
C ARG A 328 35.82 25.52 11.16
N TRP A 329 36.05 24.45 10.44
CA TRP A 329 36.01 23.10 11.00
C TRP A 329 36.91 22.94 12.22
N THR A 330 38.09 23.50 12.19
CA THR A 330 39.04 23.47 13.33
C THR A 330 38.48 24.12 14.59
N ASP A 331 37.58 25.09 14.46
CA ASP A 331 37.08 25.90 15.57
C ASP A 331 35.83 25.30 16.25
N LEU A 332 35.30 24.16 15.73
CA LEU A 332 34.21 23.46 16.35
C LEU A 332 34.58 22.97 17.75
N SER A 333 33.85 23.40 18.75
CA SER A 333 34.01 22.93 20.11
C SER A 333 33.46 21.48 20.29
N LYS A 334 33.91 20.80 21.36
CA LYS A 334 33.40 19.50 21.74
C LYS A 334 31.88 19.52 22.01
N SER A 335 31.39 20.61 22.57
CA SER A 335 29.95 20.80 22.84
C SER A 335 29.15 20.87 21.53
N GLU A 336 29.61 21.63 20.54
CA GLU A 336 28.94 21.74 19.24
C GLU A 336 28.97 20.41 18.47
N ILE A 337 30.08 19.67 18.50
CA ILE A 337 30.16 18.31 17.94
C ILE A 337 29.12 17.40 18.59
N ASN A 338 28.98 17.42 19.92
CA ASN A 338 27.97 16.62 20.60
C ASN A 338 26.54 17.02 20.21
N LYS A 339 26.26 18.33 20.10
CA LYS A 339 24.94 18.83 19.66
C LYS A 339 24.64 18.35 18.22
N LEU A 340 25.59 18.48 17.29
CA LEU A 340 25.44 18.03 15.91
C LEU A 340 25.28 16.52 15.82
N THR A 341 26.08 15.75 16.57
CA THR A 341 25.95 14.28 16.62
C THR A 341 24.56 13.87 17.08
N ASN A 342 24.06 14.48 18.14
CA ASN A 342 22.72 14.19 18.65
C ASN A 342 21.62 14.61 17.65
N LYS A 343 21.76 15.78 17.02
CA LYS A 343 20.82 16.26 15.99
C LYS A 343 20.78 15.33 14.78
N ILE A 344 21.91 14.79 14.35
CA ILE A 344 21.99 13.89 13.21
C ILE A 344 21.39 12.51 13.52
N LEU A 345 21.64 11.98 14.73
CA LEU A 345 21.27 10.59 15.08
C LEU A 345 19.99 10.44 15.91
N ASN A 346 19.58 11.49 16.61
CA ASN A 346 18.49 11.43 17.59
C ASN A 346 17.53 12.62 17.47
N ASP A 347 17.25 13.07 16.28
CA ASP A 347 16.36 14.21 16.03
C ASP A 347 14.90 13.85 16.35
N LEU A 348 14.27 14.61 17.24
CA LEU A 348 12.93 14.31 17.75
C LEU A 348 11.88 15.20 17.10
N TYR A 349 10.80 14.60 16.64
CA TYR A 349 9.70 15.27 15.98
C TYR A 349 8.37 14.87 16.61
N GLU A 350 7.59 15.83 17.05
CA GLU A 350 6.21 15.61 17.46
C GLU A 350 5.34 15.44 16.21
N VAL A 351 4.73 14.28 16.09
CA VAL A 351 3.73 13.99 15.06
C VAL A 351 2.34 14.23 15.64
N ARG A 352 1.52 14.99 14.95
CA ARG A 352 0.13 15.30 15.33
C ARG A 352 -0.78 15.12 14.11
N GLY A 353 -1.24 13.89 13.93
CA GLY A 353 -2.10 13.51 12.82
C GLY A 353 -1.36 12.88 11.65
N LYS A 354 -2.12 12.54 10.66
CA LYS A 354 -1.67 11.87 9.43
C LYS A 354 -2.33 12.48 8.21
N THR A 355 -1.66 12.36 7.05
CA THR A 355 -2.29 12.59 5.75
C THR A 355 -2.32 11.28 4.98
N THR A 356 -3.50 10.95 4.48
CA THR A 356 -3.73 9.87 3.53
C THR A 356 -4.24 10.49 2.24
N PHE A 357 -3.57 10.23 1.13
CA PHE A 357 -4.12 10.61 -0.18
C PHE A 357 -5.23 9.63 -0.51
N LYS A 358 -6.44 10.11 -0.79
CA LYS A 358 -7.64 9.28 -1.00
C LYS A 358 -7.43 8.15 -2.02
N GLU A 359 -6.62 8.41 -3.04
CA GLU A 359 -6.39 7.50 -4.16
C GLU A 359 -5.25 6.51 -3.90
N GLU A 360 -4.34 6.80 -2.97
CA GLU A 360 -3.20 5.94 -2.58
C GLU A 360 -3.42 5.26 -1.21
N PHE A 361 -4.57 5.51 -0.58
CA PHE A 361 -4.91 4.97 0.73
C PHE A 361 -4.92 3.44 0.72
N VAL A 362 -4.23 2.84 1.69
CA VAL A 362 -4.25 1.41 1.98
C VAL A 362 -4.89 1.18 3.33
N THR A 363 -5.78 0.20 3.39
CA THR A 363 -6.51 -0.19 4.60
C THR A 363 -5.77 -1.32 5.34
N CYS A 364 -5.55 -1.15 6.62
CA CYS A 364 -5.26 -2.23 7.56
C CYS A 364 -6.58 -2.63 8.22
N GLY A 365 -7.04 -3.85 8.00
CA GLY A 365 -8.36 -4.34 8.41
C GLY A 365 -9.22 -4.74 7.21
N GLY A 366 -10.40 -5.25 7.46
CA GLY A 366 -11.31 -5.81 6.47
C GLY A 366 -11.82 -7.17 6.89
N VAL A 367 -12.21 -8.01 5.96
CA VAL A 367 -12.70 -9.37 6.22
C VAL A 367 -11.57 -10.22 6.78
N SER A 368 -11.83 -10.88 7.90
CA SER A 368 -10.89 -11.77 8.57
C SER A 368 -10.47 -12.93 7.67
N LEU A 369 -9.17 -13.19 7.61
CA LEU A 369 -8.64 -14.34 6.86
C LEU A 369 -8.99 -15.70 7.49
N ALA A 370 -9.47 -15.71 8.74
CA ALA A 370 -9.99 -16.93 9.37
C ALA A 370 -11.29 -17.41 8.74
N ASP A 371 -12.01 -16.53 8.06
CA ASP A 371 -13.28 -16.82 7.40
C ASP A 371 -13.12 -17.22 5.92
N ILE A 372 -11.86 -17.27 5.43
CA ILE A 372 -11.56 -17.44 4.01
C ILE A 372 -10.61 -18.61 3.78
N SER A 373 -10.89 -19.42 2.78
CA SER A 373 -9.99 -20.46 2.28
C SER A 373 -8.84 -19.82 1.51
N MET A 374 -7.65 -19.80 2.06
CA MET A 374 -6.48 -19.20 1.40
C MET A 374 -5.98 -19.96 0.16
N LYS A 375 -6.58 -21.11 -0.17
CA LYS A 375 -6.30 -21.88 -1.39
C LYS A 375 -7.23 -21.48 -2.54
N THR A 376 -8.48 -21.20 -2.23
CA THR A 376 -9.54 -20.93 -3.23
C THR A 376 -10.05 -19.51 -3.18
N MET A 377 -9.81 -18.79 -2.10
CA MET A 377 -10.36 -17.48 -1.76
C MET A 377 -11.89 -17.51 -1.52
N GLU A 378 -12.49 -18.70 -1.37
CA GLU A 378 -13.89 -18.90 -1.05
C GLU A 378 -14.16 -18.63 0.43
N SER A 379 -15.32 -18.08 0.73
CA SER A 379 -15.86 -17.98 2.09
C SER A 379 -16.01 -19.36 2.73
N LEU A 380 -15.62 -19.49 3.99
CA LEU A 380 -15.85 -20.70 4.78
C LEU A 380 -17.29 -20.78 5.33
N HIS A 381 -18.06 -19.68 5.22
CA HIS A 381 -19.44 -19.59 5.70
C HIS A 381 -20.46 -19.74 4.59
N ILE A 382 -20.16 -19.23 3.38
CA ILE A 382 -21.10 -19.18 2.26
C ILE A 382 -20.43 -19.73 1.01
N LYS A 383 -20.88 -20.90 0.57
CA LYS A 383 -20.38 -21.53 -0.66
C LYS A 383 -20.71 -20.69 -1.89
N GLY A 384 -19.74 -20.51 -2.78
CA GLY A 384 -19.91 -19.73 -4.00
C GLY A 384 -19.67 -18.22 -3.83
N LEU A 385 -19.31 -17.77 -2.63
CA LEU A 385 -18.90 -16.41 -2.34
C LEU A 385 -17.38 -16.35 -2.18
N PHE A 386 -16.72 -15.49 -2.94
CA PHE A 386 -15.26 -15.36 -2.98
C PHE A 386 -14.83 -13.94 -2.66
N PHE A 387 -13.58 -13.79 -2.16
CA PHE A 387 -13.02 -12.50 -1.79
C PHE A 387 -11.65 -12.29 -2.39
N THR A 388 -11.32 -11.06 -2.79
CA THR A 388 -10.00 -10.74 -3.36
C THR A 388 -9.55 -9.31 -3.07
N GLY A 389 -8.23 -9.16 -2.90
CA GLY A 389 -7.59 -7.86 -2.71
C GLY A 389 -7.84 -7.24 -1.35
N GLU A 390 -7.88 -5.93 -1.30
CA GLU A 390 -7.81 -5.11 -0.09
C GLU A 390 -9.10 -5.12 0.77
N VAL A 391 -10.17 -5.77 0.32
CA VAL A 391 -11.36 -6.04 1.17
C VAL A 391 -11.02 -7.02 2.30
N LEU A 392 -10.00 -7.82 2.14
CA LEU A 392 -9.44 -8.75 3.12
C LEU A 392 -8.52 -8.01 4.10
N ASP A 393 -8.35 -8.54 5.34
CA ASP A 393 -7.36 -8.02 6.31
C ASP A 393 -5.93 -8.39 5.86
N ILE A 394 -5.54 -7.80 4.74
CA ILE A 394 -4.24 -7.96 4.11
C ILE A 394 -3.73 -6.58 3.74
N ASP A 395 -2.56 -6.19 4.26
CA ASP A 395 -1.81 -5.05 3.74
C ASP A 395 -0.32 -5.29 3.77
N GLY A 396 0.33 -4.85 2.71
CA GLY A 396 1.78 -4.86 2.53
C GLY A 396 2.38 -3.48 2.74
N ILE A 397 3.69 -3.45 2.99
CA ILE A 397 4.46 -2.21 2.95
C ILE A 397 4.48 -1.64 1.52
N THR A 398 5.02 -0.42 1.37
CA THR A 398 5.26 0.15 0.02
C THR A 398 6.24 -0.71 -0.78
N GLY A 399 6.01 -0.87 -2.09
CA GLY A 399 6.91 -1.64 -2.95
C GLY A 399 6.25 -2.62 -3.93
N GLY A 400 4.95 -2.51 -4.21
CA GLY A 400 4.23 -3.40 -5.13
C GLY A 400 3.52 -4.57 -4.45
N TYR A 401 3.72 -4.74 -3.16
CA TYR A 401 3.20 -5.88 -2.39
C TYR A 401 1.67 -5.92 -2.33
N ASN A 402 0.99 -4.78 -2.18
CA ASN A 402 -0.46 -4.72 -2.15
C ASN A 402 -1.09 -5.17 -3.47
N PHE A 403 -0.48 -4.80 -4.60
CA PHE A 403 -0.90 -5.31 -5.90
C PHE A 403 -0.58 -6.79 -6.08
N GLN A 404 0.59 -7.26 -5.62
CA GLN A 404 0.90 -8.69 -5.65
C GLN A 404 -0.16 -9.51 -4.92
N ALA A 405 -0.57 -9.10 -3.71
CA ALA A 405 -1.65 -9.76 -2.98
C ALA A 405 -2.98 -9.72 -3.75
N ALA A 406 -3.30 -8.58 -4.37
CA ALA A 406 -4.50 -8.45 -5.18
C ALA A 406 -4.49 -9.37 -6.40
N TRP A 407 -3.39 -9.46 -7.15
CA TRP A 407 -3.25 -10.37 -8.31
C TRP A 407 -3.39 -11.82 -7.89
N THR A 408 -2.67 -12.24 -6.86
CA THR A 408 -2.69 -13.61 -6.36
C THR A 408 -4.07 -14.05 -5.89
N THR A 409 -4.69 -13.26 -5.02
CA THR A 409 -6.01 -13.60 -4.49
C THR A 409 -7.09 -13.55 -5.57
N ALA A 410 -6.99 -12.62 -6.52
CA ALA A 410 -7.90 -12.51 -7.65
C ALA A 410 -7.80 -13.70 -8.61
N TRP A 411 -6.58 -14.13 -8.94
CA TRP A 411 -6.37 -15.30 -9.77
C TRP A 411 -7.00 -16.54 -9.16
N LEU A 412 -6.76 -16.76 -7.86
CA LEU A 412 -7.29 -17.91 -7.13
C LEU A 412 -8.81 -17.86 -7.01
N ALA A 413 -9.38 -16.71 -6.71
CA ALA A 413 -10.84 -16.55 -6.67
C ALA A 413 -11.51 -16.89 -8.00
N GLY A 414 -10.99 -16.35 -9.11
CA GLY A 414 -11.55 -16.60 -10.43
C GLY A 414 -11.33 -18.03 -10.94
N LYS A 415 -10.25 -18.69 -10.54
CA LYS A 415 -9.94 -20.07 -10.95
C LYS A 415 -10.83 -21.12 -10.26
N ASN A 416 -11.25 -20.89 -9.02
CA ASN A 416 -11.86 -21.89 -8.15
C ASN A 416 -13.39 -21.73 -7.96
N LEU A 417 -14.06 -21.08 -8.89
CA LEU A 417 -15.52 -20.81 -8.88
C LEU A 417 -16.40 -22.07 -8.98
#